data_0466a78877dc1bbb1eaf6663f483d4da
#
_entry.id   0466a78877dc1bbb1eaf6663f483d4da
#
_cell.length_a   1.000
_cell.length_b   1.000
_cell.length_c   1.000
_cell.angle_alpha   90.00
_cell.angle_beta   90.00
_cell.angle_gamma   90.00
#
_symmetry.space_group_name_H-M   'P 1'
#
loop_
_entity.id
_entity.type
_entity.pdbx_description
1 polymer ?
#
loop_
_entity_poly.entity_id
_entity_poly.type
_entity_poly.pdbx_seq_one_letter_code
_entity_poly.pdbx_strand_id
1 'polypeptide(L)'
;MPRVFRFVWLCFGFSLLWLAPAATGDVVLLDFSAEWCGPCKQMAPLIGEIGAAGWLVRHVDVDQEHDVVKRFQVNGVPCYILLVKGQEVGRIDGA
;
A
#
# COMPACT_ATOMS: atom_id res chain seq x y z
N MET A 1 1.40 33.88 -34.08
CA MET A 1 1.31 32.47 -34.29
C MET A 1 2.22 31.64 -33.37
N PRO A 2 3.47 32.03 -33.08
CA PRO A 2 4.27 31.26 -32.13
C PRO A 2 3.68 31.16 -30.71
N ARG A 3 2.83 32.06 -30.36
CA ARG A 3 2.18 32.06 -29.05
C ARG A 3 1.19 30.90 -28.87
N VAL A 4 0.53 30.50 -29.94
CA VAL A 4 -0.43 29.40 -29.92
C VAL A 4 0.30 28.07 -29.70
N PHE A 5 1.44 27.92 -30.28
CA PHE A 5 2.28 26.73 -30.10
C PHE A 5 2.74 26.55 -28.66
N ARG A 6 3.07 27.64 -27.98
CA ARG A 6 3.49 27.59 -26.59
C ARG A 6 2.36 27.11 -25.67
N PHE A 7 1.15 27.53 -25.96
CA PHE A 7 -0.02 27.10 -25.19
C PHE A 7 -0.26 25.61 -25.30
N VAL A 8 -0.17 25.08 -26.51
CA VAL A 8 -0.37 23.65 -26.75
C VAL A 8 0.70 22.83 -26.03
N TRP A 9 1.92 23.30 -26.03
CA TRP A 9 3.02 22.64 -25.36
C TRP A 9 2.82 22.59 -23.85
N LEU A 10 2.39 23.68 -23.25
CA LEU A 10 2.17 23.75 -21.82
C LEU A 10 1.03 22.82 -21.38
N CYS A 11 -0.04 22.77 -22.13
CA CYS A 11 -1.15 21.86 -21.84
C CYS A 11 -0.74 20.40 -21.96
N PHE A 12 0.05 20.08 -22.94
CA PHE A 12 0.52 18.73 -23.18
C PHE A 12 1.47 18.25 -22.08
N GLY A 13 2.41 19.10 -21.70
CA GLY A 13 3.35 18.78 -20.62
C GLY A 13 2.67 18.62 -19.28
N PHE A 14 1.69 19.45 -19.01
CA PHE A 14 0.91 19.38 -17.78
C PHE A 14 0.10 18.08 -17.71
N SER A 15 -0.49 17.66 -18.82
CA SER A 15 -1.25 16.42 -18.88
C SER A 15 -0.40 15.19 -18.59
N LEU A 16 0.81 15.14 -19.14
CA LEU A 16 1.75 14.04 -18.89
C LEU A 16 2.19 13.98 -17.45
N LEU A 17 2.48 15.13 -16.84
CA LEU A 17 2.86 15.20 -15.43
C LEU A 17 1.74 14.76 -14.51
N TRP A 18 0.52 15.02 -14.89
CA TRP A 18 -0.64 14.65 -14.09
C TRP A 18 -0.88 13.14 -14.10
N LEU A 19 -0.61 12.47 -15.22
CA LEU A 19 -0.82 11.03 -15.32
C LEU A 19 0.29 10.21 -14.65
N ALA A 20 1.51 10.70 -14.62
CA ALA A 20 2.65 9.93 -14.13
C ALA A 20 2.64 9.67 -12.62
N PRO A 21 2.37 10.65 -11.72
CA PRO A 21 2.47 10.43 -10.27
C PRO A 21 1.21 9.85 -9.63
N ALA A 22 0.10 9.73 -10.35
CA ALA A 22 -1.18 9.36 -9.74
C ALA A 22 -1.34 7.87 -9.50
N ALA A 23 -0.47 7.03 -10.01
CA ALA A 23 -0.76 5.60 -10.14
C ALA A 23 -0.27 4.75 -8.98
N THR A 24 0.75 5.15 -8.24
CA THR A 24 1.38 4.27 -7.26
C THR A 24 1.86 5.04 -6.04
N GLY A 25 1.99 4.35 -4.91
CA GLY A 25 2.58 4.88 -3.71
C GLY A 25 1.62 5.39 -2.65
N ASP A 26 0.38 5.71 -3.03
CA ASP A 26 -0.61 6.20 -2.09
C ASP A 26 -1.35 5.08 -1.35
N VAL A 27 -1.39 3.89 -1.91
CA VAL A 27 -2.12 2.74 -1.36
C VAL A 27 -1.13 1.68 -0.92
N VAL A 28 -1.16 1.33 0.36
CA VAL A 28 -0.29 0.31 0.93
C VAL A 28 -1.12 -0.67 1.74
N LEU A 29 -0.90 -1.94 1.52
CA LEU A 29 -1.46 -2.99 2.37
C LEU A 29 -0.41 -3.38 3.41
N LEU A 30 -0.72 -3.16 4.68
CA LEU A 30 0.13 -3.63 5.78
C LEU A 30 -0.29 -5.05 6.15
N ASP A 31 0.66 -5.95 6.12
CA ASP A 31 0.47 -7.35 6.47
C ASP A 31 1.20 -7.62 7.80
N PHE A 32 0.44 -7.66 8.89
CA PHE A 32 0.96 -7.97 10.21
C PHE A 32 0.95 -9.48 10.42
N SER A 33 2.12 -10.04 10.66
CA SER A 33 2.29 -11.48 10.80
C SER A 33 3.38 -11.81 11.82
N ALA A 34 3.55 -13.10 12.10
CA ALA A 34 4.61 -13.61 12.96
C ALA A 34 5.03 -15.00 12.47
N GLU A 35 6.26 -15.40 12.76
CA GLU A 35 6.78 -16.70 12.34
C GLU A 35 5.99 -17.87 12.94
N TRP A 36 5.49 -17.69 14.15
CA TRP A 36 4.74 -18.73 14.88
C TRP A 36 3.26 -18.79 14.49
N CYS A 37 2.82 -17.90 13.61
CA CYS A 37 1.41 -17.78 13.25
C CYS A 37 1.06 -18.73 12.11
N GLY A 38 0.32 -19.79 12.41
CA GLY A 38 -0.14 -20.77 11.41
C GLY A 38 -1.06 -20.16 10.35
N PRO A 39 -2.12 -19.46 10.75
CA PRO A 39 -3.01 -18.78 9.78
C PRO A 39 -2.30 -17.77 8.89
N CYS A 40 -1.29 -17.07 9.41
CA CYS A 40 -0.49 -16.16 8.59
C CYS A 40 0.21 -16.89 7.44
N LYS A 41 0.75 -18.08 7.73
CA LYS A 41 1.40 -18.90 6.73
C LYS A 41 0.44 -19.40 5.66
N GLN A 42 -0.79 -19.70 6.04
CA GLN A 42 -1.82 -20.09 5.09
C GLN A 42 -2.24 -18.95 4.18
N MET A 43 -2.19 -17.71 4.67
CA MET A 43 -2.53 -16.53 3.90
C MET A 43 -1.38 -16.02 3.03
N ALA A 44 -0.15 -16.43 3.30
CA ALA A 44 1.03 -15.92 2.60
C ALA A 44 0.96 -16.06 1.07
N PRO A 45 0.47 -17.17 0.48
CA PRO A 45 0.34 -17.27 -0.97
C PRO A 45 -0.62 -16.22 -1.55
N LEU A 46 -1.73 -15.97 -0.87
CA LEU A 46 -2.69 -14.96 -1.32
C LEU A 46 -2.09 -13.56 -1.27
N ILE A 47 -1.39 -13.24 -0.20
CA ILE A 47 -0.70 -11.95 -0.08
C ILE A 47 0.37 -11.80 -1.16
N GLY A 48 1.08 -12.88 -1.47
CA GLY A 48 2.04 -12.89 -2.57
C GLY A 48 1.40 -12.61 -3.92
N GLU A 49 0.20 -13.14 -4.18
CA GLU A 49 -0.55 -12.85 -5.39
C GLU A 49 -0.95 -11.37 -5.49
N ILE A 50 -1.34 -10.78 -4.39
CA ILE A 50 -1.69 -9.36 -4.32
C ILE A 50 -0.48 -8.50 -4.68
N GLY A 51 0.68 -8.82 -4.12
CA GLY A 51 1.93 -8.14 -4.45
C GLY A 51 2.32 -8.31 -5.90
N ALA A 52 2.18 -9.52 -6.44
CA ALA A 52 2.48 -9.82 -7.84
C ALA A 52 1.53 -9.10 -8.81
N ALA A 53 0.31 -8.80 -8.38
CA ALA A 53 -0.65 -8.03 -9.16
C ALA A 53 -0.33 -6.53 -9.21
N GLY A 54 0.70 -6.08 -8.49
CA GLY A 54 1.15 -4.69 -8.53
C GLY A 54 0.80 -3.86 -7.30
N TRP A 55 0.12 -4.45 -6.32
CA TRP A 55 -0.19 -3.74 -5.08
C TRP A 55 1.06 -3.66 -4.20
N LEU A 56 1.24 -2.51 -3.56
CA LEU A 56 2.34 -2.36 -2.60
C LEU A 56 1.94 -3.02 -1.28
N VAL A 57 2.66 -4.07 -0.92
CA VAL A 57 2.47 -4.79 0.33
C VAL A 57 3.69 -4.57 1.22
N ARG A 58 3.47 -4.13 2.45
CA ARG A 58 4.52 -4.02 3.44
C ARG A 58 4.27 -5.06 4.53
N HIS A 59 5.22 -5.97 4.68
CA HIS A 59 5.17 -6.99 5.72
C HIS A 59 5.69 -6.41 7.04
N VAL A 60 4.93 -6.61 8.10
CA VAL A 60 5.29 -6.18 9.46
C VAL A 60 5.36 -7.41 10.35
N ASP A 61 6.53 -7.71 10.87
CA ASP A 61 6.72 -8.74 11.86
C ASP A 61 6.42 -8.16 13.24
N VAL A 62 5.35 -8.64 13.88
CA VAL A 62 4.88 -8.09 15.14
C VAL A 62 5.87 -8.32 16.30
N ASP A 63 6.76 -9.29 16.15
CA ASP A 63 7.78 -9.57 17.16
C ASP A 63 8.99 -8.64 17.03
N GLN A 64 9.12 -7.96 15.90
CA GLN A 64 10.24 -7.08 15.61
C GLN A 64 9.85 -5.60 15.61
N GLU A 65 8.71 -5.26 15.03
CA GLU A 65 8.29 -3.89 14.82
C GLU A 65 7.20 -3.48 15.82
N HIS A 66 7.55 -3.45 17.09
CA HIS A 66 6.60 -3.15 18.18
C HIS A 66 5.98 -1.76 18.08
N ASP A 67 6.73 -0.78 17.61
CA ASP A 67 6.26 0.58 17.43
C ASP A 67 5.17 0.70 16.37
N VAL A 68 5.30 -0.04 15.27
CA VAL A 68 4.28 -0.09 14.22
C VAL A 68 3.02 -0.77 14.72
N VAL A 69 3.17 -1.90 15.44
CA VAL A 69 2.06 -2.62 16.07
C VAL A 69 1.27 -1.68 17.00
N LYS A 70 1.98 -0.92 17.81
CA LYS A 70 1.39 0.00 18.77
C LYS A 70 0.68 1.15 18.07
N ARG A 71 1.31 1.70 17.04
CA ARG A 71 0.75 2.81 16.27
C ARG A 71 -0.62 2.46 15.67
N PHE A 72 -0.75 1.26 15.13
CA PHE A 72 -1.98 0.82 14.50
C PHE A 72 -2.88 0.01 15.42
N GLN A 73 -2.50 -0.14 16.69
CA GLN A 73 -3.28 -0.85 17.70
C GLN A 73 -3.65 -2.27 17.25
N VAL A 74 -2.66 -3.00 16.77
CA VAL A 74 -2.83 -4.38 16.31
C VAL A 74 -2.78 -5.29 17.53
N ASN A 75 -3.84 -6.08 17.73
CA ASN A 75 -3.98 -6.93 18.91
C ASN A 75 -3.73 -8.41 18.61
N GLY A 76 -3.63 -8.79 17.38
CA GLY A 76 -3.41 -10.18 17.00
C GLY A 76 -3.00 -10.31 15.56
N VAL A 77 -2.63 -11.52 15.17
CA VAL A 77 -2.21 -11.85 13.81
C VAL A 77 -3.01 -13.04 13.30
N PRO A 78 -3.26 -13.11 11.98
CA PRO A 78 -2.94 -12.10 10.98
C PRO A 78 -3.82 -10.85 11.10
N CYS A 79 -3.29 -9.72 10.70
CA CYS A 79 -4.03 -8.47 10.60
C CYS A 79 -3.62 -7.75 9.33
N TYR A 80 -4.59 -7.28 8.57
CA TYR A 80 -4.34 -6.59 7.30
C TYR A 80 -4.96 -5.21 7.36
N ILE A 81 -4.16 -4.19 7.12
CA ILE A 81 -4.61 -2.80 7.17
C ILE A 81 -4.34 -2.14 5.83
N LEU A 82 -5.37 -1.58 5.24
CA LEU A 82 -5.24 -0.82 4.00
C LEU A 82 -5.06 0.64 4.33
N LEU A 83 -3.94 1.19 3.88
CA LEU A 83 -3.63 2.62 4.02
C LEU A 83 -3.78 3.32 2.70
N VAL A 84 -4.42 4.47 2.71
CA VAL A 84 -4.45 5.39 1.58
C VAL A 84 -3.89 6.72 2.07
N LYS A 85 -2.80 7.16 1.46
CA LYS A 85 -2.09 8.37 1.86
C LYS A 85 -1.75 8.39 3.35
N GLY A 86 -1.34 7.23 3.87
CA GLY A 86 -0.95 7.06 5.25
C GLY A 86 -2.09 6.92 6.25
N GLN A 87 -3.33 6.92 5.79
CA GLN A 87 -4.50 6.80 6.68
C GLN A 87 -5.17 5.44 6.50
N GLU A 88 -5.54 4.84 7.60
CA GLU A 88 -6.25 3.57 7.59
C GLU A 88 -7.67 3.76 7.05
N VAL A 89 -7.97 3.04 5.96
CA VAL A 89 -9.30 3.07 5.34
C VAL A 89 -10.02 1.74 5.45
N GLY A 90 -9.33 0.67 5.84
CA GLY A 90 -9.94 -0.63 6.03
C GLY A 90 -9.03 -1.54 6.83
N ARG A 91 -9.63 -2.53 7.48
CA ARG A 91 -8.90 -3.48 8.34
C ARG A 91 -9.59 -4.82 8.34
N ILE A 92 -8.80 -5.87 8.31
CA ILE A 92 -9.26 -7.25 8.52
C ILE A 92 -8.44 -7.84 9.66
N ASP A 93 -9.12 -8.23 10.73
CA ASP A 93 -8.50 -8.90 11.87
C ASP A 93 -8.81 -10.38 11.80
N GLY A 94 -7.76 -11.20 11.75
CA GLY A 94 -7.87 -12.63 11.62
C GLY A 94 -7.92 -13.09 10.17
N ALA A 95 -7.93 -14.37 9.99
CA ALA A 95 -7.94 -15.00 8.68
C ALA A 95 -9.31 -15.62 8.36
#